data_3718a1427218260057d2a9628c6efa26
#
_entry.id   3718a1427218260057d2a9628c6efa26
#
_cell.length_a   1.000
_cell.length_b   1.000
_cell.length_c   1.000
_cell.angle_alpha   90.00
_cell.angle_beta   90.00
_cell.angle_gamma   90.00
#
_symmetry.space_group_name_H-M   'P 1'
#
loop_
_entity.id
_entity.type
_entity.pdbx_description
1 polymer ?
#
loop_
_entity_poly.entity_id
_entity_poly.type
_entity_poly.pdbx_seq_one_letter_code
_entity_poly.pdbx_strand_id
1 'polypeptide(L)'
;IDHLEDVISENLGKRKGEIPSAEQIIKEHSKKFISWFKSLEVKPTISLLTQYYEKIRLEELQRYEHKVSEDEKNAMSKLSKGLVRKLLHYPITHLKGLADGQELDPQTIDTIWRLYRLEEMKDSEVEKSE
;
A
#
# COMPACT_ATOMS: atom_id res chain seq x y z
N ILE A 1 11.82 38.01 -24.18
CA ILE A 1 12.63 37.75 -22.98
C ILE A 1 12.47 38.89 -21.97
N ASP A 2 12.69 40.12 -22.40
CA ASP A 2 12.51 41.31 -21.54
C ASP A 2 11.06 41.48 -21.08
N HIS A 3 10.11 41.16 -21.93
CA HIS A 3 8.69 41.20 -21.60
C HIS A 3 8.31 40.16 -20.53
N LEU A 4 8.93 38.98 -20.59
CA LEU A 4 8.72 37.92 -19.60
C LEU A 4 9.27 38.30 -18.22
N GLU A 5 10.46 38.91 -18.18
CA GLU A 5 11.06 39.41 -16.96
C GLU A 5 10.23 40.51 -16.32
N ASP A 6 9.69 41.44 -17.13
CA ASP A 6 8.80 42.48 -16.65
C ASP A 6 7.49 41.94 -16.08
N VAL A 7 6.91 40.92 -16.71
CA VAL A 7 5.70 40.24 -16.22
C VAL A 7 5.97 39.52 -14.92
N ILE A 8 7.09 38.82 -14.81
CA ILE A 8 7.49 38.13 -13.59
C ILE A 8 7.74 39.12 -12.45
N SER A 9 8.45 40.21 -12.74
CA SER A 9 8.76 41.24 -11.74
C SER A 9 7.49 41.97 -11.27
N GLU A 10 6.57 42.27 -12.18
CA GLU A 10 5.28 42.88 -11.86
C GLU A 10 4.40 41.94 -11.05
N ASN A 11 4.34 40.68 -11.41
CA ASN A 11 3.60 39.66 -10.69
C ASN A 11 4.21 39.41 -9.29
N LEU A 12 5.52 39.42 -9.16
CA LEU A 12 6.19 39.29 -7.85
C LEU A 12 5.89 40.49 -6.95
N GLY A 13 5.88 41.71 -7.52
CA GLY A 13 5.52 42.95 -6.80
C GLY A 13 4.08 42.94 -6.30
N LYS A 14 3.14 42.49 -7.12
CA LYS A 14 1.72 42.37 -6.76
C LYS A 14 1.42 41.25 -5.80
N ARG A 15 2.26 40.23 -5.73
CA ARG A 15 2.00 38.98 -5.00
C ARG A 15 2.86 38.77 -3.75
N LYS A 16 3.55 39.80 -3.26
CA LYS A 16 4.27 39.66 -1.97
C LYS A 16 3.35 39.24 -0.82
N GLY A 17 2.05 39.59 -0.90
CA GLY A 17 1.05 39.12 0.06
C GLY A 17 0.46 37.75 -0.25
N GLU A 18 0.68 37.21 -1.47
CA GLU A 18 0.14 35.92 -1.93
C GLU A 18 1.19 34.79 -1.91
N ILE A 19 2.43 35.06 -1.57
CA ILE A 19 3.50 34.06 -1.45
C ILE A 19 3.09 32.87 -0.56
N PRO A 20 2.43 33.08 0.63
CA PRO A 20 1.95 31.97 1.43
C PRO A 20 0.95 31.06 0.69
N SER A 21 0.07 31.64 -0.14
CA SER A 21 -0.90 30.86 -0.96
C SER A 21 -0.21 30.02 -2.01
N ALA A 22 0.83 30.58 -2.68
CA ALA A 22 1.62 29.83 -3.66
C ALA A 22 2.38 28.68 -3.01
N GLU A 23 2.99 28.92 -1.85
CA GLU A 23 3.65 27.88 -1.07
C GLU A 23 2.68 26.79 -0.64
N GLN A 24 1.45 27.15 -0.26
CA GLN A 24 0.39 26.23 0.11
C GLN A 24 0.00 25.33 -1.07
N ILE A 25 -0.16 25.89 -2.28
CA ILE A 25 -0.47 25.16 -3.50
C ILE A 25 0.65 24.15 -3.83
N ILE A 26 1.90 24.59 -3.75
CA ILE A 26 3.08 23.73 -3.98
C ILE A 26 3.09 22.56 -2.96
N LYS A 27 2.84 22.87 -1.70
CA LYS A 27 2.76 21.84 -0.65
C LYS A 27 1.64 20.83 -0.93
N GLU A 28 0.47 21.28 -1.34
CA GLU A 28 -0.66 20.42 -1.67
C GLU A 28 -0.35 19.51 -2.86
N HIS A 29 0.22 20.04 -3.93
CA HIS A 29 0.64 19.26 -5.10
C HIS A 29 1.76 18.28 -4.75
N SER A 30 2.72 18.69 -3.95
CA SER A 30 3.81 17.82 -3.47
C SER A 30 3.25 16.68 -2.62
N LYS A 31 2.29 16.96 -1.74
CA LYS A 31 1.62 15.95 -0.93
C LYS A 31 0.87 14.95 -1.79
N LYS A 32 0.14 15.39 -2.81
CA LYS A 32 -0.58 14.53 -3.75
C LYS A 32 0.37 13.64 -4.53
N PHE A 33 1.48 14.19 -5.01
CA PHE A 33 2.52 13.45 -5.73
C PHE A 33 3.15 12.38 -4.83
N ILE A 34 3.54 12.74 -3.62
CA ILE A 34 4.14 11.82 -2.63
C ILE A 34 3.13 10.72 -2.28
N SER A 35 1.87 11.08 -2.05
CA SER A 35 0.80 10.12 -1.75
C SER A 35 0.61 9.12 -2.91
N TRP A 36 0.59 9.61 -4.15
CA TRP A 36 0.52 8.76 -5.33
C TRP A 36 1.72 7.82 -5.43
N PHE A 37 2.93 8.37 -5.24
CA PHE A 37 4.17 7.59 -5.28
C PHE A 37 4.18 6.49 -4.20
N LYS A 38 3.74 6.83 -2.99
CA LYS A 38 3.60 5.87 -1.88
C LYS A 38 2.57 4.79 -2.19
N SER A 39 1.48 5.14 -2.87
CA SER A 39 0.46 4.16 -3.25
C SER A 39 0.99 3.08 -4.19
N LEU A 40 2.04 3.38 -4.98
CA LEU A 40 2.70 2.41 -5.84
C LEU A 40 3.43 1.32 -5.04
N GLU A 41 3.89 1.63 -3.83
CA GLU A 41 4.53 0.66 -2.93
C GLU A 41 3.53 -0.04 -2.01
N VAL A 42 2.50 0.67 -1.57
CA VAL A 42 1.50 0.16 -0.63
C VAL A 42 0.62 -0.91 -1.27
N LYS A 43 0.12 -0.69 -2.48
CA LYS A 43 -0.74 -1.65 -3.17
C LYS A 43 -0.10 -3.01 -3.40
N PRO A 44 1.13 -3.09 -3.95
CA PRO A 44 1.82 -4.38 -4.05
C PRO A 44 2.05 -5.04 -2.71
N THR A 45 2.37 -4.28 -1.67
CA THR A 45 2.58 -4.80 -0.32
C THR A 45 1.30 -5.43 0.24
N ILE A 46 0.16 -4.77 0.09
CA ILE A 46 -1.15 -5.32 0.51
C ILE A 46 -1.46 -6.61 -0.24
N SER A 47 -1.24 -6.62 -1.56
CA SER A 47 -1.48 -7.80 -2.39
C SER A 47 -0.62 -8.99 -1.96
N LEU A 48 0.67 -8.78 -1.80
CA LEU A 48 1.61 -9.83 -1.38
C LEU A 48 1.31 -10.33 0.04
N LEU A 49 0.96 -9.43 0.94
CA LEU A 49 0.61 -9.80 2.31
C LEU A 49 -0.67 -10.65 2.33
N THR A 50 -1.67 -10.28 1.54
CA THR A 50 -2.90 -11.06 1.39
C THR A 50 -2.61 -12.45 0.81
N GLN A 51 -1.78 -12.53 -0.20
CA GLN A 51 -1.36 -13.80 -0.81
C GLN A 51 -0.59 -14.67 0.18
N TYR A 52 0.26 -14.07 1.00
CA TYR A 52 1.01 -14.77 2.04
C TYR A 52 0.08 -15.48 3.03
N TYR A 53 -0.91 -14.78 3.55
CA TYR A 53 -1.89 -15.36 4.48
C TYR A 53 -2.77 -16.40 3.80
N GLU A 54 -3.18 -16.16 2.56
CA GLU A 54 -4.01 -17.09 1.79
C GLU A 54 -3.26 -18.40 1.50
N LYS A 55 -1.97 -18.30 1.19
CA LYS A 55 -1.12 -19.48 0.99
C LYS A 55 -1.05 -20.34 2.26
N ILE A 56 -0.83 -19.71 3.42
CA ILE A 56 -0.81 -20.41 4.70
C ILE A 56 -2.16 -21.10 4.95
N ARG A 57 -3.27 -20.37 4.73
CA ARG A 57 -4.62 -20.91 4.92
C ARG A 57 -4.85 -22.17 4.08
N LEU A 58 -4.52 -22.10 2.80
CA LEU A 58 -4.70 -23.21 1.87
C LEU A 58 -3.80 -24.41 2.21
N GLU A 59 -2.56 -24.15 2.59
CA GLU A 59 -1.64 -25.22 3.02
C GLU A 59 -2.17 -25.94 4.25
N GLU A 60 -2.68 -25.23 5.24
CA GLU A 60 -3.27 -25.82 6.44
C GLU A 60 -4.56 -26.60 6.13
N LEU A 61 -5.44 -26.07 5.29
CA LEU A 61 -6.65 -26.80 4.87
C LEU A 61 -6.30 -28.10 4.15
N GLN A 62 -5.29 -28.09 3.31
CA GLN A 62 -4.85 -29.28 2.56
C GLN A 62 -4.36 -30.39 3.48
N ARG A 63 -3.78 -30.07 4.62
CA ARG A 63 -3.33 -31.04 5.62
C ARG A 63 -4.48 -31.87 6.17
N TYR A 64 -5.69 -31.34 6.18
CA TYR A 64 -6.87 -31.99 6.74
C TYR A 64 -7.83 -32.53 5.68
N GLU A 65 -7.53 -32.33 4.40
CA GLU A 65 -8.44 -32.64 3.30
C GLU A 65 -8.97 -34.09 3.29
N HIS A 66 -8.11 -35.03 3.64
CA HIS A 66 -8.45 -36.46 3.68
C HIS A 66 -8.92 -36.95 5.04
N LYS A 67 -8.98 -36.08 6.04
CA LYS A 67 -9.27 -36.44 7.43
C LYS A 67 -10.66 -36.02 7.90
N VAL A 68 -11.36 -35.24 7.08
CA VAL A 68 -12.61 -34.58 7.46
C VAL A 68 -13.69 -34.77 6.38
N SER A 69 -14.96 -34.68 6.79
CA SER A 69 -16.09 -34.72 5.88
C SER A 69 -16.21 -33.45 5.05
N GLU A 70 -17.06 -33.47 4.02
CA GLU A 70 -17.32 -32.27 3.21
C GLU A 70 -17.92 -31.12 4.02
N ASP A 71 -18.83 -31.40 4.95
CA ASP A 71 -19.40 -30.38 5.84
C ASP A 71 -18.34 -29.76 6.74
N GLU A 72 -17.42 -30.58 7.28
CA GLU A 72 -16.29 -30.12 8.08
C GLU A 72 -15.33 -29.26 7.24
N LYS A 73 -15.03 -29.65 6.00
CA LYS A 73 -14.23 -28.85 5.08
C LYS A 73 -14.83 -27.48 4.85
N ASN A 74 -16.14 -27.42 4.61
CA ASN A 74 -16.85 -26.16 4.41
C ASN A 74 -16.79 -25.28 5.64
N ALA A 75 -16.96 -25.84 6.82
CA ALA A 75 -16.87 -25.12 8.09
C ALA A 75 -15.46 -24.59 8.32
N MET A 76 -14.44 -25.42 8.08
CA MET A 76 -13.02 -25.02 8.20
C MET A 76 -12.66 -23.93 7.21
N SER A 77 -13.14 -24.02 5.97
CA SER A 77 -12.91 -23.01 4.95
C SER A 77 -13.50 -21.66 5.37
N LYS A 78 -14.74 -21.64 5.85
CA LYS A 78 -15.38 -20.41 6.34
C LYS A 78 -14.68 -19.82 7.55
N LEU A 79 -14.32 -20.65 8.51
CA LEU A 79 -13.61 -20.23 9.71
C LEU A 79 -12.25 -19.60 9.35
N SER A 80 -11.47 -20.29 8.52
CA SER A 80 -10.13 -19.83 8.13
C SER A 80 -10.18 -18.55 7.31
N LYS A 81 -11.14 -18.40 6.39
CA LYS A 81 -11.35 -17.14 5.65
C LYS A 81 -11.68 -15.98 6.60
N GLY A 82 -12.54 -16.23 7.57
CA GLY A 82 -12.90 -15.23 8.58
C GLY A 82 -11.71 -14.80 9.44
N LEU A 83 -10.88 -15.76 9.84
CA LEU A 83 -9.67 -15.51 10.61
C LEU A 83 -8.68 -14.67 9.81
N VAL A 84 -8.39 -15.06 8.58
CA VAL A 84 -7.45 -14.33 7.71
C VAL A 84 -7.95 -12.91 7.49
N ARG A 85 -9.22 -12.71 7.19
CA ARG A 85 -9.80 -11.38 7.01
C ARG A 85 -9.62 -10.51 8.25
N LYS A 86 -9.88 -11.04 9.44
CA LYS A 86 -9.72 -10.31 10.69
C LYS A 86 -8.26 -10.01 11.01
N LEU A 87 -7.36 -10.95 10.75
CA LEU A 87 -5.93 -10.76 10.97
C LEU A 87 -5.36 -9.69 10.03
N LEU A 88 -5.86 -9.62 8.80
CA LEU A 88 -5.41 -8.64 7.80
C LEU A 88 -6.06 -7.27 7.96
N HIS A 89 -7.16 -7.16 8.70
CA HIS A 89 -7.94 -5.92 8.77
C HIS A 89 -7.10 -4.72 9.22
N TYR A 90 -6.42 -4.80 10.36
CA TYR A 90 -5.60 -3.70 10.87
C TYR A 90 -4.37 -3.40 10.00
N PRO A 91 -3.58 -4.40 9.61
CA PRO A 91 -2.44 -4.15 8.72
C PRO A 91 -2.84 -3.47 7.41
N ILE A 92 -3.90 -3.95 6.75
CA ILE A 92 -4.36 -3.37 5.49
C ILE A 92 -4.91 -1.96 5.69
N THR A 93 -5.72 -1.74 6.73
CA THR A 93 -6.27 -0.43 7.05
C THR A 93 -5.16 0.57 7.34
N HIS A 94 -4.14 0.16 8.08
CA HIS A 94 -2.98 0.99 8.38
C HIS A 94 -2.20 1.35 7.10
N LEU A 95 -1.93 0.37 6.24
CA LEU A 95 -1.22 0.59 4.98
C LEU A 95 -2.00 1.51 4.04
N LYS A 96 -3.31 1.36 3.96
CA LYS A 96 -4.17 2.26 3.16
C LYS A 96 -4.16 3.68 3.72
N GLY A 97 -4.19 3.83 5.03
CA GLY A 97 -4.09 5.13 5.70
C GLY A 97 -2.77 5.84 5.40
N LEU A 98 -1.68 5.08 5.35
CA LEU A 98 -0.36 5.62 4.99
C LEU A 98 -0.33 6.12 3.53
N ALA A 99 -1.03 5.45 2.62
CA ALA A 99 -1.14 5.89 1.23
C ALA A 99 -1.93 7.20 1.10
N ASP A 100 -2.89 7.44 2.01
CA ASP A 100 -3.78 8.61 1.99
C ASP A 100 -3.20 9.85 2.68
N GLY A 101 -1.92 9.88 2.99
CA GLY A 101 -1.22 11.09 3.44
C GLY A 101 -0.85 11.15 4.91
N GLN A 102 -0.97 10.06 5.66
CA GLN A 102 -0.33 9.94 6.95
C GLN A 102 1.17 9.70 6.75
N GLU A 103 1.99 10.09 7.71
CA GLU A 103 3.44 9.94 7.59
C GLU A 103 3.84 8.49 7.30
N LEU A 104 4.21 8.23 6.05
CA LEU A 104 4.80 6.96 5.69
C LEU A 104 6.30 7.04 5.95
N ASP A 105 6.75 6.34 6.95
CA ASP A 105 8.15 6.03 7.07
C ASP A 105 8.49 4.97 6.00
N PRO A 106 9.39 5.26 5.05
CA PRO A 106 9.80 4.27 4.04
C PRO A 106 10.30 2.96 4.65
N GLN A 107 10.82 3.01 5.86
CA GLN A 107 11.28 1.83 6.59
C GLN A 107 10.13 0.90 6.98
N THR A 108 8.91 1.42 7.13
CA THR A 108 7.75 0.60 7.49
C THR A 108 7.45 -0.45 6.41
N ILE A 109 7.43 -0.06 5.16
CA ILE A 109 7.22 -0.98 4.03
C ILE A 109 8.36 -2.00 3.97
N ASP A 110 9.60 -1.54 4.05
CA ASP A 110 10.78 -2.41 4.04
C ASP A 110 10.73 -3.43 5.19
N THR A 111 10.35 -2.99 6.38
CA THR A 111 10.20 -3.85 7.56
C THR A 111 9.13 -4.92 7.32
N ILE A 112 7.99 -4.57 6.76
CA ILE A 112 6.91 -5.51 6.45
C ILE A 112 7.40 -6.57 5.45
N TRP A 113 8.08 -6.14 4.40
CA TRP A 113 8.62 -7.06 3.41
C TRP A 113 9.63 -8.05 4.02
N ARG A 114 10.48 -7.58 4.92
CA ARG A 114 11.43 -8.43 5.63
C ARG A 114 10.77 -9.40 6.60
N LEU A 115 9.83 -8.91 7.42
CA LEU A 115 9.14 -9.71 8.42
C LEU A 115 8.36 -10.87 7.80
N TYR A 116 7.71 -10.64 6.67
CA TYR A 116 6.87 -11.63 5.99
C TYR A 116 7.55 -12.29 4.80
N ARG A 117 8.80 -11.96 4.50
CA ARG A 117 9.56 -12.49 3.36
C ARG A 117 8.80 -12.34 2.03
N LEU A 118 8.23 -11.17 1.82
CA LEU A 118 7.40 -10.90 0.64
C LEU A 118 8.18 -10.90 -0.68
N GLU A 119 9.49 -10.65 -0.64
CA GLU A 119 10.34 -10.76 -1.82
C GLU A 119 10.35 -12.18 -2.39
N GLU A 120 10.41 -13.18 -1.52
CA GLU A 120 10.36 -14.58 -1.94
C GLU A 120 9.04 -14.92 -2.62
N MET A 121 7.93 -14.33 -2.19
CA MET A 121 6.63 -14.50 -2.82
C MET A 121 6.56 -13.86 -4.19
N LYS A 122 7.14 -12.66 -4.35
CA LYS A 122 7.23 -11.97 -5.63
C LYS A 122 8.03 -12.78 -6.65
N ASP A 123 9.16 -13.33 -6.23
CA ASP A 123 10.00 -14.18 -7.07
C ASP A 123 9.26 -15.44 -7.50
N SER A 124 8.49 -16.06 -6.60
CA SER A 124 7.66 -17.21 -6.90
C SER A 124 6.58 -16.92 -7.95
N GLU A 125 5.98 -15.72 -7.93
CA GLU A 125 5.01 -15.30 -8.94
C GLU A 125 5.65 -15.14 -10.31
N VAL A 126 6.84 -14.57 -10.37
CA VAL A 126 7.59 -14.41 -11.63
C VAL A 126 7.93 -15.78 -12.23
N GLU A 127 8.37 -16.74 -11.41
CA GLU A 127 8.63 -18.11 -11.86
C GLU A 127 7.38 -18.82 -12.39
N LYS A 128 6.22 -18.59 -11.80
CA LYS A 128 4.96 -19.17 -12.24
C LYS A 128 4.40 -18.55 -13.51
N SER A 129 4.79 -17.32 -13.85
CA SER A 129 4.33 -16.62 -15.05
C SER A 129 5.20 -16.91 -16.28
N GLU A 130 6.34 -17.55 -16.10
CA GLU A 130 7.18 -18.07 -17.16
C GLU A 130 6.81 -19.54 -17.44
#